data_550f85c664586773966e7dd4b32d23ef
#
_entry.id   550f85c664586773966e7dd4b32d23ef
#
_cell.length_a   1.000
_cell.length_b   1.000
_cell.length_c   1.000
_cell.angle_alpha   90.00
_cell.angle_beta   90.00
_cell.angle_gamma   90.00
#
_symmetry.space_group_name_H-M   'P 1'
#
loop_
_entity.id
_entity.type
_entity.pdbx_description
1 polymer ?
#
loop_
_entity_poly.entity_id
_entity_poly.type
_entity_poly.pdbx_seq_one_letter_code
_entity_poly.pdbx_strand_id
1 'polypeptide(L)'
;MFKDQILEFLGNYGLPAGLSELLASGLILISIVTIVILINFIGRKIILSFFKRIAKSTASTFDDLLIKNKIPRLLSYVPSLFFLFWVLPLYNEDLLIVLEAITIILFIVTVRSVLGTVKDYFKLSSSLKHIPIDSYIQVVMIFLWFIGII
;
A
#
# COMPACT_ATOMS: atom_id res chain seq x y z
N MET A 1 -17.29 6.70 -21.04
CA MET A 1 -18.60 6.48 -20.37
C MET A 1 -18.82 7.38 -19.15
N PHE A 2 -18.08 7.26 -18.02
CA PHE A 2 -18.29 8.14 -16.85
C PHE A 2 -17.83 9.59 -17.10
N LYS A 3 -16.68 9.78 -17.74
CA LYS A 3 -16.15 11.09 -18.12
C LYS A 3 -17.12 11.82 -19.09
N ASP A 4 -17.70 11.09 -20.03
CA ASP A 4 -18.61 11.66 -21.02
C ASP A 4 -19.92 12.16 -20.41
N GLN A 5 -20.44 11.45 -19.41
CA GLN A 5 -21.62 11.89 -18.64
C GLN A 5 -21.35 13.18 -17.86
N ILE A 6 -20.15 13.31 -17.26
CA ILE A 6 -19.75 14.53 -16.56
C ILE A 6 -19.58 15.68 -17.55
N LEU A 7 -19.00 15.42 -18.72
CA LEU A 7 -18.80 16.42 -19.76
C LEU A 7 -20.15 16.91 -20.33
N GLU A 8 -21.10 16.01 -20.56
CA GLU A 8 -22.44 16.33 -21.00
C GLU A 8 -23.18 17.17 -19.96
N PHE A 9 -23.08 16.79 -18.69
CA PHE A 9 -23.66 17.57 -17.60
C PHE A 9 -23.07 18.99 -17.52
N LEU A 10 -21.75 19.13 -17.58
CA LEU A 10 -21.08 20.42 -17.55
C LEU A 10 -21.36 21.26 -18.81
N GLY A 11 -21.48 20.63 -19.96
CA GLY A 11 -21.86 21.28 -21.23
C GLY A 11 -23.24 21.93 -21.18
N ASN A 12 -24.20 21.30 -20.51
CA ASN A 12 -25.56 21.82 -20.32
C ASN A 12 -25.60 23.14 -19.52
N TYR A 13 -24.53 23.43 -18.73
CA TYR A 13 -24.38 24.73 -18.04
C TYR A 13 -23.68 25.80 -18.87
N GLY A 14 -23.43 25.57 -20.16
CA GLY A 14 -22.82 26.55 -21.06
C GLY A 14 -21.33 26.82 -20.84
N LEU A 15 -20.63 25.88 -20.18
CA LEU A 15 -19.18 25.98 -19.97
C LEU A 15 -18.41 25.72 -21.27
N PRO A 16 -17.32 26.50 -21.53
CA PRO A 16 -16.45 26.22 -22.67
C PRO A 16 -15.87 24.80 -22.61
N ALA A 17 -15.73 24.14 -23.77
CA ALA A 17 -15.30 22.74 -23.85
C ALA A 17 -13.99 22.46 -23.10
N GLY A 18 -13.00 23.35 -23.19
CA GLY A 18 -11.73 23.17 -22.48
C GLY A 18 -11.85 23.25 -20.96
N LEU A 19 -12.74 24.12 -20.47
CA LEU A 19 -12.98 24.27 -19.02
C LEU A 19 -13.77 23.07 -18.47
N SER A 20 -14.76 22.57 -19.21
CA SER A 20 -15.53 21.37 -18.84
C SER A 20 -14.66 20.13 -18.82
N GLU A 21 -13.70 20.00 -19.72
CA GLU A 21 -12.77 18.88 -19.72
C GLU A 21 -11.82 18.89 -18.52
N LEU A 22 -11.29 20.06 -18.17
CA LEU A 22 -10.42 20.23 -17.00
C LEU A 22 -11.18 19.98 -15.70
N LEU A 23 -12.41 20.49 -15.59
CA LEU A 23 -13.27 20.25 -14.42
C LEU A 23 -13.68 18.77 -14.28
N ALA A 24 -14.05 18.12 -15.38
CA ALA A 24 -14.39 16.70 -15.37
C ALA A 24 -13.22 15.83 -14.93
N SER A 25 -12.03 16.09 -15.47
CA SER A 25 -10.81 15.37 -15.10
C SER A 25 -10.44 15.62 -13.63
N GLY A 26 -10.54 16.84 -13.16
CA GLY A 26 -10.33 17.20 -11.76
C GLY A 26 -11.29 16.51 -10.79
N LEU A 27 -12.58 16.48 -11.12
CA LEU A 27 -13.62 15.81 -10.31
C LEU A 27 -13.38 14.31 -10.22
N ILE A 28 -13.01 13.66 -11.34
CA ILE A 28 -12.68 12.23 -11.36
C ILE A 28 -11.48 11.96 -10.47
N LEU A 29 -10.41 12.76 -10.59
CA LEU A 29 -9.19 12.59 -9.80
C LEU A 29 -9.45 12.77 -8.30
N ILE A 30 -10.21 13.80 -7.92
CA ILE A 30 -10.62 14.03 -6.53
C ILE A 30 -11.44 12.85 -5.99
N SER A 31 -12.35 12.31 -6.81
CA SER A 31 -13.16 11.15 -6.44
C SER A 31 -12.30 9.91 -6.20
N ILE A 32 -11.35 9.62 -7.09
CA ILE A 32 -10.40 8.49 -6.95
C ILE A 32 -9.60 8.66 -5.65
N VAL A 33 -9.01 9.83 -5.42
CA VAL A 33 -8.22 10.11 -4.20
C VAL A 33 -9.07 9.94 -2.94
N THR A 34 -10.30 10.44 -2.95
CA THR A 34 -11.22 10.31 -1.81
C THR A 34 -11.54 8.85 -1.51
N ILE A 35 -11.83 8.05 -2.53
CA ILE A 35 -12.11 6.62 -2.38
C ILE A 35 -10.87 5.88 -1.85
N VAL A 36 -9.68 6.18 -2.37
CA VAL A 36 -8.40 5.60 -1.89
C VAL A 36 -8.19 5.89 -0.40
N ILE A 37 -8.42 7.14 0.03
CA ILE A 37 -8.31 7.53 1.44
C ILE A 37 -9.31 6.74 2.30
N LEU A 38 -10.55 6.61 1.87
CA LEU A 38 -11.58 5.86 2.58
C LEU A 38 -11.23 4.37 2.68
N ILE A 39 -10.79 3.74 1.58
CA ILE A 39 -10.37 2.34 1.56
C ILE A 39 -9.19 2.13 2.52
N ASN A 40 -8.20 3.02 2.50
CA ASN A 40 -7.03 2.94 3.38
C ASN A 40 -7.45 3.10 4.87
N PHE A 41 -8.33 4.04 5.17
CA PHE A 41 -8.82 4.27 6.53
C PHE A 41 -9.59 3.05 7.08
N ILE A 42 -10.49 2.49 6.28
CA ILE A 42 -11.27 1.30 6.64
C ILE A 42 -10.36 0.07 6.73
N GLY A 43 -9.52 -0.15 5.71
CA GLY A 43 -8.57 -1.25 5.66
C GLY A 43 -7.62 -1.25 6.85
N ARG A 44 -7.12 -0.08 7.24
CA ARG A 44 -6.27 0.07 8.42
C ARG A 44 -6.97 -0.35 9.72
N LYS A 45 -8.25 0.06 9.91
CA LYS A 45 -9.03 -0.34 11.09
C LYS A 45 -9.24 -1.86 11.15
N ILE A 46 -9.61 -2.45 10.03
CA ILE A 46 -9.88 -3.89 9.92
C ILE A 46 -8.60 -4.68 10.19
N ILE A 47 -7.51 -4.36 9.48
CA ILE A 47 -6.24 -5.09 9.57
C ILE A 47 -5.64 -4.96 10.96
N LEU A 48 -5.59 -3.74 11.52
CA LEU A 48 -5.10 -3.53 12.89
C LEU A 48 -5.94 -4.28 13.92
N SER A 49 -7.26 -4.28 13.78
CA SER A 49 -8.16 -5.02 14.68
C SER A 49 -7.92 -6.52 14.62
N PHE A 50 -7.73 -7.07 13.40
CA PHE A 50 -7.41 -8.47 13.16
C PHE A 50 -6.08 -8.86 13.84
N PHE A 51 -5.01 -8.11 13.61
CA PHE A 51 -3.71 -8.39 14.24
C PHE A 51 -3.76 -8.27 15.76
N LYS A 52 -4.44 -7.25 16.30
CA LYS A 52 -4.63 -7.10 17.74
C LYS A 52 -5.42 -8.26 18.35
N ARG A 53 -6.39 -8.80 17.62
CA ARG A 53 -7.18 -9.95 18.07
C ARG A 53 -6.33 -11.21 18.12
N ILE A 54 -5.49 -11.43 17.11
CA ILE A 54 -4.55 -12.57 17.09
C ILE A 54 -3.56 -12.41 18.23
N ALA A 55 -2.90 -11.26 18.38
CA ALA A 55 -1.92 -11.01 19.43
C ALA A 55 -2.49 -11.20 20.84
N LYS A 56 -3.78 -10.94 21.05
CA LYS A 56 -4.46 -11.22 22.34
C LYS A 56 -4.80 -12.68 22.56
N SER A 57 -4.97 -13.45 21.50
CA SER A 57 -5.35 -14.88 21.58
C SER A 57 -4.14 -15.81 21.64
N THR A 58 -2.97 -15.33 21.21
CA THR A 58 -1.71 -16.06 21.21
C THR A 58 -0.80 -15.49 22.32
N ALA A 59 -0.21 -16.37 23.11
CA ALA A 59 0.84 -15.98 24.08
C ALA A 59 2.20 -15.72 23.40
N SER A 60 2.20 -15.46 22.09
CA SER A 60 3.40 -15.32 21.28
C SER A 60 3.90 -13.87 21.25
N THR A 61 5.14 -13.67 21.62
CA THR A 61 5.85 -12.37 21.50
C THR A 61 6.05 -11.95 20.03
N PHE A 62 5.92 -12.89 19.08
CA PHE A 62 6.07 -12.61 17.66
C PHE A 62 4.95 -11.71 17.11
N ASP A 63 3.72 -11.93 17.58
CA ASP A 63 2.56 -11.13 17.14
C ASP A 63 2.67 -9.67 17.61
N ASP A 64 3.20 -9.45 18.82
CA ASP A 64 3.47 -8.11 19.31
C ASP A 64 4.58 -7.40 18.52
N LEU A 65 5.59 -8.17 18.08
CA LEU A 65 6.66 -7.66 17.21
C LEU A 65 6.15 -7.27 15.81
N LEU A 66 5.19 -8.01 15.25
CA LEU A 66 4.54 -7.66 13.97
C LEU A 66 3.85 -6.29 14.05
N ILE A 67 3.15 -6.04 15.16
CA ILE A 67 2.49 -4.75 15.41
C ILE A 67 3.51 -3.64 15.62
N LYS A 68 4.54 -3.89 16.43
CA LYS A 68 5.65 -2.95 16.70
C LYS A 68 6.36 -2.52 15.42
N ASN A 69 6.63 -3.46 14.51
CA ASN A 69 7.29 -3.22 13.24
C ASN A 69 6.35 -2.70 12.13
N LYS A 70 5.14 -2.27 12.51
CA LYS A 70 4.17 -1.59 11.63
C LYS A 70 3.67 -2.43 10.43
N ILE A 71 3.82 -3.76 10.46
CA ILE A 71 3.38 -4.65 9.38
C ILE A 71 1.89 -4.49 9.09
N PRO A 72 0.98 -4.44 10.09
CA PRO A 72 -0.45 -4.23 9.83
C PRO A 72 -0.73 -2.91 9.09
N ARG A 73 0.06 -1.87 9.35
CA ARG A 73 -0.06 -0.59 8.64
C ARG A 73 0.36 -0.70 7.19
N LEU A 74 1.45 -1.40 6.89
CA LEU A 74 1.93 -1.61 5.52
C LEU A 74 0.92 -2.44 4.72
N LEU A 75 0.39 -3.51 5.31
CA LEU A 75 -0.64 -4.34 4.69
C LEU A 75 -1.95 -3.56 4.43
N SER A 76 -2.24 -2.52 5.20
CA SER A 76 -3.45 -1.70 4.99
C SER A 76 -3.45 -0.91 3.68
N TYR A 77 -2.31 -0.76 3.02
CA TYR A 77 -2.24 -0.12 1.70
C TYR A 77 -2.62 -1.06 0.55
N VAL A 78 -2.56 -2.39 0.77
CA VAL A 78 -2.83 -3.39 -0.26
C VAL A 78 -4.22 -3.23 -0.89
N PRO A 79 -5.34 -3.10 -0.14
CA PRO A 79 -6.65 -2.88 -0.74
C PRO A 79 -6.74 -1.62 -1.59
N SER A 80 -6.06 -0.54 -1.17
CA SER A 80 -6.02 0.72 -1.93
C SER A 80 -5.25 0.56 -3.24
N LEU A 81 -4.17 -0.22 -3.26
CA LEU A 81 -3.42 -0.53 -4.47
C LEU A 81 -4.26 -1.35 -5.45
N PHE A 82 -4.97 -2.38 -4.96
CA PHE A 82 -5.89 -3.15 -5.81
C PHE A 82 -6.94 -2.28 -6.49
N PHE A 83 -7.53 -1.36 -5.74
CA PHE A 83 -8.49 -0.41 -6.28
C PHE A 83 -7.85 0.49 -7.34
N LEU A 84 -6.64 1.02 -7.10
CA LEU A 84 -5.92 1.86 -8.05
C LEU A 84 -5.55 1.08 -9.33
N PHE A 85 -5.06 -0.16 -9.24
CA PHE A 85 -4.76 -0.99 -10.39
C PHE A 85 -5.99 -1.25 -11.27
N TRP A 86 -7.18 -1.27 -10.67
CA TRP A 86 -8.42 -1.47 -11.41
C TRP A 86 -8.94 -0.17 -12.05
N VAL A 87 -8.80 0.97 -11.35
CA VAL A 87 -9.42 2.23 -11.79
C VAL A 87 -8.47 3.08 -12.66
N LEU A 88 -7.17 3.09 -12.37
CA LEU A 88 -6.21 3.94 -13.07
C LEU A 88 -6.14 3.70 -14.59
N PRO A 89 -6.15 2.46 -15.11
CA PRO A 89 -6.15 2.21 -16.55
C PRO A 89 -7.36 2.82 -17.27
N LEU A 90 -8.49 2.92 -16.57
CA LEU A 90 -9.71 3.53 -17.12
C LEU A 90 -9.59 5.05 -17.27
N TYR A 91 -8.64 5.65 -16.55
CA TYR A 91 -8.39 7.09 -16.57
C TYR A 91 -7.17 7.47 -17.40
N ASN A 92 -6.02 6.85 -17.16
CA ASN A 92 -4.77 7.08 -17.90
C ASN A 92 -3.81 5.89 -17.69
N GLU A 93 -3.45 5.22 -18.78
CA GLU A 93 -2.56 4.05 -18.77
C GLU A 93 -1.11 4.42 -18.37
N ASP A 94 -0.63 5.63 -18.67
CA ASP A 94 0.73 6.06 -18.34
C ASP A 94 0.98 6.09 -16.82
N LEU A 95 -0.08 6.28 -16.04
CA LEU A 95 0.02 6.27 -14.58
C LEU A 95 0.25 4.87 -13.98
N LEU A 96 0.06 3.81 -14.76
CA LEU A 96 0.34 2.44 -14.30
C LEU A 96 1.81 2.25 -13.93
N ILE A 97 2.73 2.79 -14.71
CA ILE A 97 4.18 2.69 -14.43
C ILE A 97 4.51 3.28 -13.06
N VAL A 98 3.92 4.42 -12.73
CA VAL A 98 4.09 5.06 -11.41
C VAL A 98 3.50 4.19 -10.30
N LEU A 99 2.32 3.60 -10.54
CA LEU A 99 1.67 2.73 -9.57
C LEU A 99 2.46 1.43 -9.34
N GLU A 100 3.02 0.85 -10.40
CA GLU A 100 3.91 -0.31 -10.32
C GLU A 100 5.16 0.00 -9.49
N ALA A 101 5.83 1.13 -9.75
CA ALA A 101 6.98 1.56 -8.97
C ALA A 101 6.64 1.75 -7.47
N ILE A 102 5.50 2.38 -7.15
CA ILE A 102 5.02 2.54 -5.78
C ILE A 102 4.76 1.18 -5.14
N THR A 103 4.19 0.24 -5.88
CA THR A 103 3.88 -1.11 -5.39
C THR A 103 5.15 -1.89 -5.09
N ILE A 104 6.17 -1.81 -5.95
CA ILE A 104 7.48 -2.44 -5.74
C ILE A 104 8.14 -1.87 -4.47
N ILE A 105 8.16 -0.55 -4.32
CA ILE A 105 8.72 0.10 -3.13
C ILE A 105 7.98 -0.34 -1.87
N LEU A 106 6.65 -0.37 -1.89
CA LEU A 106 5.84 -0.81 -0.75
C LEU A 106 6.12 -2.29 -0.41
N PHE A 107 6.28 -3.14 -1.43
CA PHE A 107 6.64 -4.55 -1.25
C PHE A 107 8.01 -4.68 -0.55
N ILE A 108 9.04 -3.98 -1.05
CA ILE A 108 10.39 -3.99 -0.45
C ILE A 108 10.35 -3.51 1.01
N VAL A 109 9.64 -2.42 1.29
CA VAL A 109 9.48 -1.89 2.66
C VAL A 109 8.74 -2.89 3.56
N THR A 110 7.74 -3.59 3.03
CA THR A 110 7.00 -4.62 3.79
C THR A 110 7.90 -5.81 4.11
N VAL A 111 8.64 -6.33 3.13
CA VAL A 111 9.60 -7.42 3.36
C VAL A 111 10.67 -7.01 4.39
N ARG A 112 11.22 -5.80 4.27
CA ARG A 112 12.16 -5.25 5.27
C ARG A 112 11.58 -5.24 6.67
N SER A 113 10.31 -4.84 6.81
CA SER A 113 9.60 -4.80 8.09
C SER A 113 9.41 -6.21 8.67
N VAL A 114 9.06 -7.20 7.83
CA VAL A 114 8.95 -8.62 8.22
C VAL A 114 10.31 -9.16 8.67
N LEU A 115 11.37 -8.92 7.90
CA LEU A 115 12.73 -9.35 8.26
C LEU A 115 13.21 -8.70 9.56
N GLY A 116 12.86 -7.42 9.80
CA GLY A 116 13.10 -6.74 11.07
C GLY A 116 12.39 -7.43 12.24
N THR A 117 11.16 -7.87 12.03
CA THR A 117 10.41 -8.63 13.05
C THR A 117 11.07 -9.97 13.36
N VAL A 118 11.50 -10.70 12.33
CA VAL A 118 12.23 -11.95 12.49
C VAL A 118 13.52 -11.72 13.29
N LYS A 119 14.29 -10.68 12.94
CA LYS A 119 15.50 -10.29 13.67
C LYS A 119 15.22 -10.01 15.15
N ASP A 120 14.19 -9.22 15.45
CA ASP A 120 13.82 -8.87 16.82
C ASP A 120 13.40 -10.12 17.61
N TYR A 121 12.66 -11.03 16.97
CA TYR A 121 12.27 -12.29 17.56
C TYR A 121 13.46 -13.18 17.90
N PHE A 122 14.43 -13.32 17.00
CA PHE A 122 15.65 -14.09 17.23
C PHE A 122 16.51 -13.48 18.34
N LYS A 123 16.56 -12.15 18.46
CA LYS A 123 17.29 -11.48 19.56
C LYS A 123 16.67 -11.72 20.94
N LEU A 124 15.35 -11.92 21.00
CA LEU A 124 14.66 -12.27 22.23
C LEU A 124 14.87 -13.73 22.65
N SER A 125 15.12 -14.62 21.70
CA SER A 125 15.40 -16.03 21.94
C SER A 125 16.86 -16.23 22.35
N SER A 126 17.08 -16.67 23.57
CA SER A 126 18.43 -16.92 24.12
C SER A 126 19.25 -17.92 23.33
N SER A 127 18.58 -18.91 22.73
CA SER A 127 19.22 -19.99 21.94
C SER A 127 19.78 -19.54 20.59
N LEU A 128 19.31 -18.40 20.05
CA LEU A 128 19.58 -17.98 18.67
C LEU A 128 20.45 -16.70 18.58
N LYS A 129 20.92 -16.18 19.72
CA LYS A 129 21.72 -14.96 19.78
C LYS A 129 23.03 -14.99 18.99
N HIS A 130 23.57 -16.17 18.73
CA HIS A 130 24.85 -16.36 18.05
C HIS A 130 24.77 -16.35 16.52
N ILE A 131 23.57 -16.35 15.96
CA ILE A 131 23.38 -16.37 14.51
C ILE A 131 23.53 -14.93 13.97
N PRO A 132 24.43 -14.68 12.98
CA PRO A 132 24.61 -13.36 12.37
C PRO A 132 23.46 -12.99 11.41
N ILE A 133 22.25 -12.85 11.96
CA ILE A 133 21.01 -12.60 11.18
C ILE A 133 21.11 -11.29 10.41
N ASP A 134 21.83 -10.29 10.93
CA ASP A 134 21.99 -8.99 10.28
C ASP A 134 22.64 -9.13 8.89
N SER A 135 23.63 -10.01 8.74
CA SER A 135 24.28 -10.26 7.46
C SER A 135 23.35 -10.93 6.45
N TYR A 136 22.54 -11.90 6.89
CA TYR A 136 21.57 -12.56 6.02
C TYR A 136 20.47 -11.58 5.55
N ILE A 137 19.98 -10.74 6.43
CA ILE A 137 18.98 -9.71 6.09
C ILE A 137 19.55 -8.71 5.08
N GLN A 138 20.81 -8.28 5.24
CA GLN A 138 21.46 -7.39 4.28
C GLN A 138 21.54 -8.02 2.88
N VAL A 139 21.94 -9.28 2.78
CA VAL A 139 22.01 -10.00 1.50
C VAL A 139 20.62 -10.07 0.85
N VAL A 140 19.60 -10.48 1.59
CA VAL A 140 18.22 -10.55 1.09
C VAL A 140 17.75 -9.18 0.60
N MET A 141 18.05 -8.11 1.34
CA MET A 141 17.66 -6.75 0.97
C MET A 141 18.36 -6.27 -0.31
N ILE A 142 19.64 -6.60 -0.50
CA ILE A 142 20.38 -6.28 -1.72
C ILE A 142 19.71 -6.97 -2.93
N PHE A 143 19.38 -8.27 -2.81
CA PHE A 143 18.68 -9.00 -3.87
C PHE A 143 17.32 -8.40 -4.20
N LEU A 144 16.54 -8.02 -3.19
CA LEU A 144 15.22 -7.39 -3.40
C LEU A 144 15.31 -6.05 -4.12
N TRP A 145 16.31 -5.22 -3.77
CA TRP A 145 16.54 -3.96 -4.49
C TRP A 145 16.97 -4.20 -5.93
N PHE A 146 17.79 -5.22 -6.16
CA PHE A 146 18.24 -5.57 -7.52
C PHE A 146 17.06 -5.99 -8.40
N ILE A 147 16.16 -6.84 -7.86
CA ILE A 147 14.94 -7.29 -8.57
C ILE A 147 13.96 -6.13 -8.80
N GLY A 148 13.88 -5.20 -7.85
CA GLY A 148 12.96 -4.05 -7.98
C GLY A 148 13.42 -2.95 -8.94
N ILE A 149 14.69 -2.96 -9.38
CA ILE A 149 15.26 -1.99 -10.33
C ILE A 149 15.22 -2.52 -11.78
N ILE A 150 15.21 -3.84 -11.99
CA ILE A 150 15.11 -4.48 -13.31
C ILE A 150 13.65 -4.49 -13.77
#